data_9176ff65782065aa89aeae15d0544de3
#
_entry.id   9176ff65782065aa89aeae15d0544de3
#
_cell.length_a   1.000
_cell.length_b   1.000
_cell.length_c   1.000
_cell.angle_alpha   90.00
_cell.angle_beta   90.00
_cell.angle_gamma   90.00
#
_symmetry.space_group_name_H-M   'P 1'
#
loop_
_entity.id
_entity.type
_entity.pdbx_description
1 polymer ?
#
loop_
_entity_poly.entity_id
_entity_poly.type
_entity_poly.pdbx_seq_one_letter_code
_entity_poly.pdbx_strand_id
1 'polypeptide(L)'
;MTQHLTAEALRKDFLAVFGHEADRTFFSPGRINLIGEHTDYNGGHVFPAAISLGTYGAARKRDDQVLRFYSANFEDKGIIEVPLADLKFEKEHNWTNYPKGVLHFLQEAGHVIDKGFDFYVYGNIPNGAGLSSSASLELLTGVVAEHLFDLKLERLDLVKIGKQTENNFIGVNSGIMDQFAIGMGADQRAIYLDTNTLEYDLVPLDLKDNVVVIMNTNKRRELADSKYNERRAECEKAVEELQVALDIQTLGELDEWTFDQYSYLIKDENRLKRARHAVLENQRTLKAQAALQAGDLETFGRLMNASHVSLEHDYEVTGLELDTLVHTAWGQEGVLGARMTGAGFGGCAIALVQKGTVEAFKEAVGKHYEEVVGYAPSFYIAEVAGGTRVLD
;
A
#
# COMPACT_ATOMS: atom_id res chain seq x y z
N MET A 1 -18.96 11.38 1.55
CA MET A 1 -19.37 9.95 1.51
C MET A 1 -18.65 9.34 0.33
N THR A 2 -17.78 8.38 0.55
CA THR A 2 -17.12 7.62 -0.51
C THR A 2 -18.18 6.79 -1.23
N GLN A 3 -18.38 7.04 -2.52
CA GLN A 3 -19.38 6.34 -3.30
C GLN A 3 -18.85 4.93 -3.61
N HIS A 4 -19.41 3.94 -2.93
CA HIS A 4 -19.18 2.53 -3.30
C HIS A 4 -19.93 2.27 -4.62
N LEU A 5 -19.20 1.85 -5.64
CA LEU A 5 -19.83 1.41 -6.88
C LEU A 5 -20.46 0.02 -6.69
N THR A 6 -21.69 -0.12 -7.17
CA THR A 6 -22.38 -1.40 -7.18
C THR A 6 -21.96 -2.23 -8.41
N ALA A 7 -22.12 -3.55 -8.35
CA ALA A 7 -21.94 -4.43 -9.50
C ALA A 7 -22.79 -3.99 -10.71
N GLU A 8 -24.02 -3.56 -10.46
CA GLU A 8 -24.94 -3.06 -11.51
C GLU A 8 -24.39 -1.79 -12.20
N ALA A 9 -23.87 -0.82 -11.43
CA ALA A 9 -23.26 0.37 -12.00
C ALA A 9 -22.03 0.05 -12.86
N LEU A 10 -21.17 -0.86 -12.39
CA LEU A 10 -20.00 -1.30 -13.14
C LEU A 10 -20.38 -2.00 -14.44
N ARG A 11 -21.40 -2.86 -14.43
CA ARG A 11 -21.91 -3.52 -15.64
C ARG A 11 -22.45 -2.51 -16.65
N LYS A 12 -23.17 -1.51 -16.20
CA LYS A 12 -23.70 -0.42 -17.05
C LYS A 12 -22.55 0.37 -17.71
N ASP A 13 -21.53 0.73 -16.94
CA ASP A 13 -20.40 1.49 -17.46
C ASP A 13 -19.56 0.65 -18.43
N PHE A 14 -19.35 -0.63 -18.14
CA PHE A 14 -18.69 -1.58 -19.03
C PHE A 14 -19.42 -1.71 -20.37
N LEU A 15 -20.75 -1.87 -20.32
CA LEU A 15 -21.60 -1.96 -21.53
C LEU A 15 -21.48 -0.69 -22.38
N ALA A 16 -21.47 0.49 -21.74
CA ALA A 16 -21.34 1.77 -22.43
C ALA A 16 -20.01 1.91 -23.18
N VAL A 17 -18.92 1.34 -22.63
CA VAL A 17 -17.58 1.42 -23.23
C VAL A 17 -17.36 0.35 -24.30
N PHE A 18 -17.74 -0.90 -24.04
CA PHE A 18 -17.39 -2.04 -24.90
C PHE A 18 -18.53 -2.52 -25.78
N GLY A 19 -19.77 -2.08 -25.54
CA GLY A 19 -20.94 -2.41 -26.36
C GLY A 19 -21.54 -3.80 -26.13
N HIS A 20 -21.15 -4.47 -25.05
CA HIS A 20 -21.66 -5.78 -24.62
C HIS A 20 -21.56 -5.94 -23.11
N GLU A 21 -22.27 -6.92 -22.53
CA GLU A 21 -22.30 -7.19 -21.09
C GLU A 21 -20.97 -7.72 -20.57
N ALA A 22 -20.64 -7.38 -19.32
CA ALA A 22 -19.53 -7.97 -18.59
C ALA A 22 -19.89 -9.37 -18.08
N ASP A 23 -18.90 -10.27 -18.03
CA ASP A 23 -19.08 -11.60 -17.43
C ASP A 23 -19.12 -11.51 -15.90
N ARG A 24 -18.24 -10.69 -15.31
CA ARG A 24 -18.07 -10.53 -13.85
C ARG A 24 -17.68 -9.11 -13.47
N THR A 25 -17.94 -8.78 -12.20
CA THR A 25 -17.48 -7.55 -11.55
C THR A 25 -16.63 -7.84 -10.33
N PHE A 26 -15.69 -6.94 -10.01
CA PHE A 26 -14.63 -7.17 -9.05
C PHE A 26 -14.32 -5.92 -8.25
N PHE A 27 -13.75 -6.13 -7.07
CA PHE A 27 -13.20 -5.07 -6.24
C PHE A 27 -11.85 -5.48 -5.64
N SER A 28 -10.90 -4.58 -5.64
CA SER A 28 -9.61 -4.71 -4.97
C SER A 28 -9.38 -3.50 -4.06
N PRO A 29 -9.13 -3.70 -2.76
CA PRO A 29 -8.93 -2.60 -1.83
C PRO A 29 -7.60 -1.88 -2.07
N GLY A 30 -7.48 -0.66 -1.52
CA GLY A 30 -6.20 -0.09 -1.13
C GLY A 30 -5.81 -0.55 0.27
N ARG A 31 -4.73 0.03 0.82
CA ARG A 31 -4.29 -0.26 2.19
C ARG A 31 -3.81 0.99 2.91
N ILE A 32 -3.93 0.97 4.22
CA ILE A 32 -3.09 1.76 5.14
C ILE A 32 -2.09 0.83 5.82
N ASN A 33 -1.02 1.38 6.39
CA ASN A 33 -0.16 0.66 7.30
C ASN A 33 -0.21 1.33 8.66
N LEU A 34 -0.66 0.63 9.69
CA LEU A 34 -0.83 1.17 11.02
C LEU A 34 0.51 1.53 11.65
N ILE A 35 1.52 0.67 11.48
CA ILE A 35 2.91 0.86 11.90
C ILE A 35 3.80 -0.20 11.23
N GLY A 36 5.12 -0.03 11.24
CA GLY A 36 6.06 -0.92 10.55
C GLY A 36 6.34 -0.42 9.14
N GLU A 37 6.71 0.85 9.01
CA GLU A 37 6.97 1.46 7.72
C GLU A 37 8.41 1.24 7.30
N HIS A 38 8.61 0.90 6.01
CA HIS A 38 9.92 0.58 5.42
C HIS A 38 10.65 -0.60 6.08
N THR A 39 9.89 -1.52 6.68
CA THR A 39 10.44 -2.74 7.31
C THR A 39 10.28 -3.99 6.44
N ASP A 40 9.38 -4.00 5.47
CA ASP A 40 9.05 -5.18 4.66
C ASP A 40 10.17 -5.62 3.72
N TYR A 41 10.99 -4.73 3.20
CA TYR A 41 12.18 -5.06 2.43
C TYR A 41 13.45 -5.18 3.31
N ASN A 42 13.30 -4.97 4.61
CA ASN A 42 14.32 -5.14 5.64
C ASN A 42 14.11 -6.40 6.50
N GLY A 43 13.19 -7.28 6.12
CA GLY A 43 12.89 -8.53 6.84
C GLY A 43 12.22 -8.32 8.20
N GLY A 44 11.57 -7.19 8.41
CA GLY A 44 10.85 -6.86 9.64
C GLY A 44 9.34 -7.14 9.54
N HIS A 45 8.62 -6.73 10.58
CA HIS A 45 7.17 -6.83 10.65
C HIS A 45 6.49 -5.59 10.10
N VAL A 46 5.31 -5.78 9.50
CA VAL A 46 4.38 -4.73 9.08
C VAL A 46 3.00 -4.98 9.68
N PHE A 47 2.19 -3.95 9.77
CA PHE A 47 0.87 -4.04 10.38
C PHE A 47 -0.19 -3.31 9.54
N PRO A 48 -0.39 -3.70 8.26
CA PRO A 48 -1.34 -3.06 7.38
C PRO A 48 -2.78 -3.53 7.59
N ALA A 49 -3.71 -2.74 7.05
CA ALA A 49 -5.11 -3.10 6.90
C ALA A 49 -5.61 -2.71 5.51
N ALA A 50 -6.36 -3.59 4.86
CA ALA A 50 -7.09 -3.27 3.65
C ALA A 50 -8.24 -2.30 3.96
N ILE A 51 -8.53 -1.37 3.04
CA ILE A 51 -9.53 -0.33 3.24
C ILE A 51 -10.58 -0.34 2.14
N SER A 52 -11.74 0.27 2.40
CA SER A 52 -12.87 0.32 1.47
C SER A 52 -12.64 1.22 0.24
N LEU A 53 -11.64 2.09 0.26
CA LEU A 53 -11.12 2.75 -0.94
C LEU A 53 -10.35 1.74 -1.77
N GLY A 54 -10.60 1.68 -3.07
CA GLY A 54 -9.98 0.65 -3.90
C GLY A 54 -10.20 0.85 -5.39
N THR A 55 -9.96 -0.22 -6.12
CA THR A 55 -10.13 -0.30 -7.58
C THR A 55 -11.25 -1.28 -7.90
N TYR A 56 -12.21 -0.81 -8.66
CA TYR A 56 -13.34 -1.58 -9.19
C TYR A 56 -13.02 -2.04 -10.60
N GLY A 57 -13.45 -3.24 -10.96
CA GLY A 57 -13.27 -3.80 -12.28
C GLY A 57 -14.51 -4.49 -12.81
N ALA A 58 -14.70 -4.47 -14.13
CA ALA A 58 -15.63 -5.32 -14.83
C ALA A 58 -14.89 -5.93 -16.02
N ALA A 59 -15.11 -7.22 -16.28
CA ALA A 59 -14.37 -7.90 -17.32
C ALA A 59 -15.22 -8.90 -18.09
N ARG A 60 -14.80 -9.16 -19.34
CA ARG A 60 -15.37 -10.18 -20.21
C ARG A 60 -14.30 -10.87 -21.05
N LYS A 61 -14.32 -12.19 -21.06
CA LYS A 61 -13.45 -13.01 -21.91
C LYS A 61 -13.82 -12.81 -23.39
N ARG A 62 -12.81 -12.72 -24.25
CA ARG A 62 -12.94 -12.59 -25.70
C ARG A 62 -12.66 -13.93 -26.40
N ASP A 63 -13.01 -14.01 -27.67
CA ASP A 63 -12.72 -15.19 -28.50
C ASP A 63 -11.37 -15.07 -29.23
N ASP A 64 -10.79 -13.86 -29.28
CA ASP A 64 -9.50 -13.58 -29.89
C ASP A 64 -8.37 -13.49 -28.84
N GLN A 65 -7.17 -13.05 -29.24
CA GLN A 65 -6.00 -12.89 -28.38
C GLN A 65 -5.64 -11.41 -28.17
N VAL A 66 -6.64 -10.53 -28.07
CA VAL A 66 -6.45 -9.10 -27.84
C VAL A 66 -6.99 -8.73 -26.45
N LEU A 67 -6.15 -8.04 -25.66
CA LEU A 67 -6.55 -7.41 -24.41
C LEU A 67 -7.01 -5.99 -24.73
N ARG A 68 -8.16 -5.58 -24.20
CA ARG A 68 -8.65 -4.21 -24.30
C ARG A 68 -8.87 -3.65 -22.91
N PHE A 69 -8.10 -2.61 -22.59
CA PHE A 69 -8.11 -1.97 -21.29
C PHE A 69 -8.74 -0.57 -21.39
N TYR A 70 -9.63 -0.24 -20.47
CA TYR A 70 -10.20 1.09 -20.33
C TYR A 70 -10.26 1.50 -18.86
N SER A 71 -9.85 2.74 -18.55
CA SER A 71 -9.96 3.30 -17.21
C SER A 71 -10.81 4.56 -17.20
N ALA A 72 -11.83 4.59 -16.38
CA ALA A 72 -12.64 5.79 -16.15
C ALA A 72 -11.88 6.91 -15.41
N ASN A 73 -10.71 6.62 -14.84
CA ASN A 73 -9.83 7.65 -14.28
C ASN A 73 -8.95 8.33 -15.34
N PHE A 74 -8.85 7.75 -16.54
CA PHE A 74 -8.02 8.21 -17.66
C PHE A 74 -8.80 8.12 -18.99
N GLU A 75 -9.99 8.71 -19.01
CA GLU A 75 -10.91 8.65 -20.17
C GLU A 75 -10.27 9.19 -21.46
N ASP A 76 -9.38 10.17 -21.35
CA ASP A 76 -8.63 10.74 -22.45
C ASP A 76 -7.74 9.73 -23.20
N LYS A 77 -7.39 8.62 -22.57
CA LYS A 77 -6.60 7.52 -23.18
C LYS A 77 -7.46 6.58 -24.02
N GLY A 78 -8.78 6.57 -23.82
CA GLY A 78 -9.68 5.64 -24.49
C GLY A 78 -9.36 4.18 -24.21
N ILE A 79 -9.71 3.31 -25.14
CA ILE A 79 -9.40 1.88 -25.07
C ILE A 79 -7.96 1.66 -25.53
N ILE A 80 -7.15 1.02 -24.69
CA ILE A 80 -5.78 0.60 -25.01
C ILE A 80 -5.81 -0.87 -25.38
N GLU A 81 -5.42 -1.20 -26.61
CA GLU A 81 -5.37 -2.57 -27.14
C GLU A 81 -3.96 -3.13 -27.05
N VAL A 82 -3.83 -4.34 -26.53
CA VAL A 82 -2.54 -5.03 -26.38
C VAL A 82 -2.70 -6.47 -26.89
N PRO A 83 -1.88 -6.93 -27.85
CA PRO A 83 -1.84 -8.34 -28.21
C PRO A 83 -1.36 -9.19 -27.02
N LEU A 84 -2.07 -10.27 -26.72
CA LEU A 84 -1.71 -11.17 -25.62
C LEU A 84 -0.30 -11.78 -25.76
N ALA A 85 0.18 -11.90 -26.99
CA ALA A 85 1.53 -12.39 -27.31
C ALA A 85 2.64 -11.36 -27.06
N ASP A 86 2.32 -10.09 -26.77
CA ASP A 86 3.29 -8.98 -26.65
C ASP A 86 3.10 -8.22 -25.32
N LEU A 87 3.28 -8.92 -24.21
CA LEU A 87 3.17 -8.39 -22.85
C LEU A 87 4.50 -7.79 -22.37
N LYS A 88 5.05 -6.83 -23.10
CA LYS A 88 6.26 -6.08 -22.69
C LYS A 88 5.91 -4.73 -22.08
N PHE A 89 6.82 -4.18 -21.27
CA PHE A 89 6.69 -2.80 -20.78
C PHE A 89 6.78 -1.80 -21.93
N GLU A 90 5.80 -0.90 -21.99
CA GLU A 90 5.78 0.23 -22.92
C GLU A 90 5.34 1.48 -22.17
N LYS A 91 6.18 2.52 -22.19
CA LYS A 91 5.92 3.75 -21.44
C LYS A 91 4.59 4.42 -21.82
N GLU A 92 4.24 4.36 -23.10
CA GLU A 92 3.01 4.94 -23.67
C GLU A 92 1.75 4.23 -23.17
N HIS A 93 1.85 2.97 -22.78
CA HIS A 93 0.75 2.18 -22.22
C HIS A 93 0.41 2.55 -20.77
N ASN A 94 1.20 3.43 -20.13
CA ASN A 94 0.93 4.02 -18.82
C ASN A 94 0.48 2.96 -17.79
N TRP A 95 -0.70 3.14 -17.19
CA TRP A 95 -1.25 2.28 -16.14
C TRP A 95 -1.46 0.82 -16.58
N THR A 96 -1.65 0.56 -17.88
CA THR A 96 -1.86 -0.81 -18.38
C THR A 96 -0.61 -1.69 -18.28
N ASN A 97 0.56 -1.12 -17.98
CA ASN A 97 1.76 -1.89 -17.70
C ASN A 97 1.62 -2.77 -16.45
N TYR A 98 0.82 -2.36 -15.46
CA TYR A 98 0.54 -3.19 -14.28
C TYR A 98 -0.25 -4.47 -14.64
N PRO A 99 -1.42 -4.40 -15.30
CA PRO A 99 -2.09 -5.59 -15.81
C PRO A 99 -1.22 -6.46 -16.72
N LYS A 100 -0.47 -5.84 -17.64
CA LYS A 100 0.44 -6.58 -18.53
C LYS A 100 1.49 -7.38 -17.77
N GLY A 101 2.11 -6.77 -16.75
CA GLY A 101 3.11 -7.44 -15.91
C GLY A 101 2.53 -8.62 -15.14
N VAL A 102 1.34 -8.47 -14.56
CA VAL A 102 0.64 -9.56 -13.86
C VAL A 102 0.35 -10.73 -14.80
N LEU A 103 -0.21 -10.45 -15.98
CA LEU A 103 -0.51 -11.50 -16.98
C LEU A 103 0.77 -12.18 -17.49
N HIS A 104 1.84 -11.41 -17.71
CA HIS A 104 3.15 -11.93 -18.10
C HIS A 104 3.67 -12.94 -17.06
N PHE A 105 3.70 -12.58 -15.79
CA PHE A 105 4.21 -13.48 -14.75
C PHE A 105 3.27 -14.65 -14.43
N LEU A 106 1.96 -14.48 -14.60
CA LEU A 106 1.03 -15.63 -14.55
C LEU A 106 1.35 -16.66 -15.63
N GLN A 107 1.61 -16.22 -16.87
CA GLN A 107 2.00 -17.12 -17.97
C GLN A 107 3.36 -17.78 -17.69
N GLU A 108 4.36 -17.03 -17.20
CA GLU A 108 5.67 -17.60 -16.79
C GLU A 108 5.54 -18.63 -15.67
N ALA A 109 4.59 -18.45 -14.76
CA ALA A 109 4.27 -19.43 -13.72
C ALA A 109 3.51 -20.67 -14.23
N GLY A 110 3.20 -20.73 -15.55
CA GLY A 110 2.57 -21.87 -16.18
C GLY A 110 1.06 -21.82 -16.22
N HIS A 111 0.42 -20.70 -15.86
CA HIS A 111 -1.01 -20.54 -15.97
C HIS A 111 -1.42 -20.26 -17.44
N VAL A 112 -2.45 -20.97 -17.90
CA VAL A 112 -2.90 -20.87 -19.29
C VAL A 112 -3.87 -19.70 -19.44
N ILE A 113 -3.41 -18.67 -20.12
CA ILE A 113 -4.21 -17.51 -20.54
C ILE A 113 -4.11 -17.49 -22.08
N ASP A 114 -5.08 -18.07 -22.74
CA ASP A 114 -5.06 -18.35 -24.19
C ASP A 114 -5.94 -17.42 -25.03
N LYS A 115 -6.71 -16.57 -24.35
CA LYS A 115 -7.62 -15.60 -24.95
C LYS A 115 -7.41 -14.21 -24.32
N GLY A 116 -7.78 -13.18 -25.07
CA GLY A 116 -7.89 -11.84 -24.55
C GLY A 116 -9.15 -11.62 -23.71
N PHE A 117 -9.24 -10.44 -23.13
CA PHE A 117 -10.44 -9.99 -22.43
C PHE A 117 -10.57 -8.47 -22.49
N ASP A 118 -11.80 -8.00 -22.34
CA ASP A 118 -12.11 -6.59 -22.14
C ASP A 118 -12.11 -6.30 -20.64
N PHE A 119 -11.46 -5.21 -20.23
CA PHE A 119 -11.29 -4.86 -18.84
C PHE A 119 -11.55 -3.36 -18.61
N TYR A 120 -12.64 -3.06 -17.93
CA TYR A 120 -13.00 -1.74 -17.44
C TYR A 120 -12.49 -1.58 -16.00
N VAL A 121 -11.88 -0.45 -15.70
CA VAL A 121 -11.32 -0.15 -14.38
C VAL A 121 -11.76 1.25 -13.93
N TYR A 122 -12.16 1.35 -12.65
CA TYR A 122 -12.38 2.62 -11.96
C TYR A 122 -11.79 2.56 -10.55
N GLY A 123 -10.93 3.52 -10.19
CA GLY A 123 -10.38 3.67 -8.84
C GLY A 123 -10.95 4.87 -8.10
N ASN A 124 -11.32 4.68 -6.83
CA ASN A 124 -11.67 5.77 -5.92
C ASN A 124 -10.58 6.07 -4.89
N ILE A 125 -9.42 5.42 -5.01
CA ILE A 125 -8.21 5.81 -4.29
C ILE A 125 -7.74 7.15 -4.88
N PRO A 126 -7.55 8.20 -4.07
CA PRO A 126 -7.07 9.48 -4.59
C PRO A 126 -5.71 9.34 -5.28
N ASN A 127 -5.56 9.98 -6.43
CA ASN A 127 -4.30 9.92 -7.20
C ASN A 127 -3.11 10.42 -6.37
N GLY A 128 -2.04 9.63 -6.33
CA GLY A 128 -0.82 9.98 -5.60
C GLY A 128 -0.94 9.88 -4.08
N ALA A 129 -2.05 9.38 -3.54
CA ALA A 129 -2.29 9.27 -2.10
C ALA A 129 -1.35 8.27 -1.38
N GLY A 130 -0.68 7.39 -2.11
CA GLY A 130 0.19 6.36 -1.50
C GLY A 130 -0.56 5.28 -0.74
N LEU A 131 -1.81 5.04 -1.11
CA LEU A 131 -2.67 3.99 -0.54
C LEU A 131 -2.67 2.71 -1.40
N SER A 132 -1.61 2.50 -2.18
CA SER A 132 -1.32 1.29 -2.98
C SER A 132 -2.31 1.02 -4.13
N SER A 133 -2.58 2.04 -4.94
CA SER A 133 -3.40 1.86 -6.15
C SER A 133 -2.78 0.90 -7.17
N SER A 134 -1.44 0.84 -7.27
CA SER A 134 -0.73 -0.11 -8.14
C SER A 134 -0.99 -1.55 -7.72
N ALA A 135 -0.71 -1.89 -6.48
CA ALA A 135 -0.96 -3.23 -5.94
C ALA A 135 -2.45 -3.60 -5.98
N SER A 136 -3.35 -2.63 -5.76
CA SER A 136 -4.79 -2.82 -5.93
C SER A 136 -5.14 -3.27 -7.34
N LEU A 137 -4.58 -2.63 -8.37
CA LEU A 137 -4.79 -2.99 -9.76
C LEU A 137 -4.14 -4.33 -10.13
N GLU A 138 -2.96 -4.62 -9.59
CA GLU A 138 -2.26 -5.89 -9.80
C GLU A 138 -3.08 -7.07 -9.29
N LEU A 139 -3.52 -7.02 -8.04
CA LEU A 139 -4.33 -8.07 -7.43
C LEU A 139 -5.70 -8.19 -8.10
N LEU A 140 -6.31 -7.06 -8.49
CA LEU A 140 -7.54 -7.04 -9.27
C LEU A 140 -7.38 -7.81 -10.57
N THR A 141 -6.32 -7.52 -11.32
CA THR A 141 -6.02 -8.18 -12.61
C THR A 141 -5.83 -9.69 -12.44
N GLY A 142 -5.11 -10.11 -11.40
CA GLY A 142 -4.90 -11.52 -11.11
C GLY A 142 -6.20 -12.26 -10.80
N VAL A 143 -7.09 -11.65 -9.99
CA VAL A 143 -8.40 -12.24 -9.66
C VAL A 143 -9.32 -12.24 -10.89
N VAL A 144 -9.25 -11.22 -11.74
CA VAL A 144 -9.96 -11.24 -13.04
C VAL A 144 -9.49 -12.43 -13.88
N ALA A 145 -8.18 -12.62 -14.05
CA ALA A 145 -7.63 -13.73 -14.81
C ALA A 145 -8.02 -15.09 -14.20
N GLU A 146 -7.96 -15.22 -12.86
CA GLU A 146 -8.37 -16.41 -12.13
C GLU A 146 -9.79 -16.84 -12.52
N HIS A 147 -10.74 -15.90 -12.53
CA HIS A 147 -12.14 -16.20 -12.81
C HIS A 147 -12.45 -16.36 -14.31
N LEU A 148 -11.85 -15.57 -15.19
CA LEU A 148 -12.11 -15.67 -16.64
C LEU A 148 -11.50 -16.93 -17.27
N PHE A 149 -10.41 -17.44 -16.71
CA PHE A 149 -9.68 -18.59 -17.24
C PHE A 149 -9.72 -19.82 -16.34
N ASP A 150 -10.55 -19.78 -15.28
CA ASP A 150 -10.70 -20.87 -14.30
C ASP A 150 -9.35 -21.36 -13.76
N LEU A 151 -8.48 -20.40 -13.42
CA LEU A 151 -7.16 -20.70 -12.87
C LEU A 151 -7.30 -21.15 -11.42
N LYS A 152 -6.53 -22.18 -11.04
CA LYS A 152 -6.36 -22.56 -9.64
C LYS A 152 -5.15 -21.80 -9.09
N LEU A 153 -5.43 -20.67 -8.47
CA LEU A 153 -4.41 -19.75 -8.00
C LEU A 153 -4.53 -19.54 -6.50
N GLU A 154 -3.50 -19.93 -5.76
CA GLU A 154 -3.41 -19.58 -4.35
C GLU A 154 -3.20 -18.08 -4.18
N ARG A 155 -3.92 -17.45 -3.25
CA ARG A 155 -3.87 -15.99 -3.06
C ARG A 155 -2.46 -15.50 -2.76
N LEU A 156 -1.67 -16.27 -1.99
CA LEU A 156 -0.29 -15.92 -1.69
C LEU A 156 0.61 -15.93 -2.94
N ASP A 157 0.35 -16.82 -3.90
CA ASP A 157 1.12 -16.83 -5.15
C ASP A 157 0.79 -15.59 -5.99
N LEU A 158 -0.49 -15.18 -6.02
CA LEU A 158 -0.86 -13.93 -6.67
C LEU A 158 -0.22 -12.70 -6.00
N VAL A 159 -0.13 -12.67 -4.67
CA VAL A 159 0.60 -11.64 -3.92
C VAL A 159 2.07 -11.56 -4.37
N LYS A 160 2.74 -12.71 -4.50
CA LYS A 160 4.13 -12.78 -4.99
C LYS A 160 4.26 -12.31 -6.45
N ILE A 161 3.31 -12.66 -7.30
CA ILE A 161 3.26 -12.21 -8.70
C ILE A 161 3.08 -10.67 -8.77
N GLY A 162 2.23 -10.09 -7.94
CA GLY A 162 2.09 -8.63 -7.85
C GLY A 162 3.39 -7.95 -7.47
N LYS A 163 4.06 -8.43 -6.41
CA LYS A 163 5.40 -7.94 -6.04
C LYS A 163 6.41 -8.08 -7.18
N GLN A 164 6.43 -9.22 -7.86
CA GLN A 164 7.31 -9.46 -8.99
C GLN A 164 7.02 -8.50 -10.15
N THR A 165 5.76 -8.16 -10.37
CA THR A 165 5.34 -7.17 -11.37
C THR A 165 5.94 -5.80 -11.05
N GLU A 166 5.81 -5.31 -9.83
CA GLU A 166 6.41 -4.04 -9.44
C GLU A 166 7.93 -4.04 -9.58
N ASN A 167 8.59 -5.09 -9.10
CA ASN A 167 10.04 -5.13 -9.04
C ASN A 167 10.68 -5.36 -10.43
N ASN A 168 10.17 -6.31 -11.21
CA ASN A 168 10.85 -6.79 -12.41
C ASN A 168 10.23 -6.27 -13.72
N PHE A 169 8.97 -5.81 -13.69
CA PHE A 169 8.31 -5.28 -14.87
C PHE A 169 8.22 -3.75 -14.85
N ILE A 170 7.85 -3.18 -13.70
CA ILE A 170 7.73 -1.73 -13.52
C ILE A 170 9.07 -1.09 -13.11
N GLY A 171 9.90 -1.79 -12.32
CA GLY A 171 11.22 -1.34 -11.89
C GLY A 171 11.24 -0.60 -10.54
N VAL A 172 10.24 -0.79 -9.70
CA VAL A 172 10.19 -0.30 -8.32
C VAL A 172 10.56 -1.43 -7.37
N ASN A 173 11.65 -1.31 -6.64
CA ASN A 173 12.15 -2.32 -5.71
C ASN A 173 11.34 -2.34 -4.38
N SER A 174 10.03 -2.50 -4.46
CA SER A 174 9.14 -2.56 -3.31
C SER A 174 9.29 -3.85 -2.50
N GLY A 175 8.85 -3.81 -1.22
CA GLY A 175 8.63 -5.00 -0.40
C GLY A 175 7.31 -5.70 -0.77
N ILE A 176 6.83 -6.57 0.12
CA ILE A 176 5.63 -7.39 -0.13
C ILE A 176 4.36 -6.83 0.53
N MET A 177 4.48 -5.86 1.41
CA MET A 177 3.39 -5.39 2.28
C MET A 177 2.12 -5.04 1.52
N ASP A 178 2.24 -4.28 0.43
CA ASP A 178 1.10 -3.73 -0.29
C ASP A 178 0.25 -4.83 -0.92
N GLN A 179 0.87 -5.72 -1.68
CA GLN A 179 0.20 -6.85 -2.32
C GLN A 179 -0.35 -7.82 -1.27
N PHE A 180 0.40 -8.02 -0.17
CA PHE A 180 -0.06 -8.90 0.90
C PHE A 180 -1.31 -8.35 1.58
N ALA A 181 -1.31 -7.07 1.96
CA ALA A 181 -2.47 -6.43 2.58
C ALA A 181 -3.72 -6.49 1.71
N ILE A 182 -3.56 -6.23 0.41
CA ILE A 182 -4.64 -6.18 -0.57
C ILE A 182 -5.15 -7.57 -0.93
N GLY A 183 -4.26 -8.55 -1.01
CA GLY A 183 -4.62 -9.94 -1.31
C GLY A 183 -5.24 -10.69 -0.14
N MET A 184 -4.67 -10.52 1.06
CA MET A 184 -4.97 -11.30 2.26
C MET A 184 -5.86 -10.56 3.26
N GLY A 185 -6.28 -9.32 2.97
CA GLY A 185 -7.12 -8.50 3.84
C GLY A 185 -8.40 -9.20 4.28
N ALA A 186 -8.84 -8.92 5.51
CA ALA A 186 -10.07 -9.42 6.08
C ALA A 186 -10.87 -8.29 6.74
N ASP A 187 -12.19 -8.39 6.70
CA ASP A 187 -13.08 -7.38 7.27
C ASP A 187 -12.78 -7.15 8.76
N GLN A 188 -12.65 -5.87 9.14
CA GLN A 188 -12.41 -5.42 10.52
C GLN A 188 -11.13 -6.00 11.16
N ARG A 189 -10.15 -6.42 10.35
CA ARG A 189 -8.89 -6.99 10.84
C ARG A 189 -7.70 -6.31 10.18
N ALA A 190 -6.66 -6.07 10.97
CA ALA A 190 -5.33 -5.73 10.50
C ALA A 190 -4.50 -7.01 10.33
N ILE A 191 -3.51 -6.96 9.47
CA ILE A 191 -2.60 -8.06 9.20
C ILE A 191 -1.28 -7.79 9.92
N TYR A 192 -0.95 -8.60 10.92
CA TYR A 192 0.38 -8.59 11.51
C TYR A 192 1.24 -9.62 10.77
N LEU A 193 2.18 -9.13 9.98
CA LEU A 193 2.96 -9.95 9.04
C LEU A 193 4.45 -9.89 9.37
N ASP A 194 5.08 -11.04 9.55
CA ASP A 194 6.53 -11.22 9.45
C ASP A 194 6.92 -11.33 7.97
N THR A 195 7.59 -10.32 7.44
CA THR A 195 7.94 -10.29 6.00
C THR A 195 9.10 -11.21 5.64
N ASN A 196 9.81 -11.74 6.63
CA ASN A 196 10.90 -12.68 6.45
C ASN A 196 10.39 -14.11 6.20
N THR A 197 9.39 -14.54 7.00
CA THR A 197 8.81 -15.89 6.94
C THR A 197 7.50 -15.95 6.16
N LEU A 198 6.80 -14.83 6.00
CA LEU A 198 5.43 -14.68 5.52
C LEU A 198 4.38 -15.30 6.45
N GLU A 199 4.74 -15.60 7.68
CA GLU A 199 3.77 -15.93 8.72
C GLU A 199 3.00 -14.68 9.13
N TYR A 200 1.70 -14.81 9.33
CA TYR A 200 0.84 -13.67 9.66
C TYR A 200 -0.32 -14.03 10.55
N ASP A 201 -0.77 -13.04 11.30
CA ASP A 201 -1.98 -13.09 12.11
C ASP A 201 -3.00 -12.04 11.65
N LEU A 202 -4.27 -12.42 11.63
CA LEU A 202 -5.38 -11.49 11.44
C LEU A 202 -5.83 -10.97 12.80
N VAL A 203 -5.43 -9.76 13.13
CA VAL A 203 -5.68 -9.12 14.41
C VAL A 203 -6.94 -8.26 14.34
N PRO A 204 -7.97 -8.50 15.19
CA PRO A 204 -9.14 -7.64 15.25
C PRO A 204 -8.76 -6.18 15.52
N LEU A 205 -9.26 -5.26 14.70
CA LEU A 205 -9.02 -3.83 14.85
C LEU A 205 -10.13 -3.20 15.70
N ASP A 206 -10.10 -3.47 17.01
CA ASP A 206 -11.03 -2.90 17.98
C ASP A 206 -10.52 -1.54 18.47
N LEU A 207 -10.95 -0.49 17.80
CA LEU A 207 -10.56 0.89 18.11
C LEU A 207 -11.46 1.58 19.14
N LYS A 208 -12.39 0.85 19.77
CA LYS A 208 -13.36 1.41 20.75
C LYS A 208 -14.11 2.60 20.15
N ASP A 209 -14.08 3.75 20.83
CA ASP A 209 -14.71 4.99 20.36
C ASP A 209 -13.81 5.86 19.49
N ASN A 210 -12.86 5.23 18.79
CA ASN A 210 -11.94 5.92 17.90
C ASN A 210 -12.11 5.44 16.44
N VAL A 211 -11.60 6.24 15.54
CA VAL A 211 -11.49 5.92 14.10
C VAL A 211 -10.10 6.27 13.59
N VAL A 212 -9.69 5.64 12.51
CA VAL A 212 -8.50 6.06 11.76
C VAL A 212 -8.94 7.07 10.71
N VAL A 213 -8.39 8.28 10.80
CA VAL A 213 -8.55 9.33 9.80
C VAL A 213 -7.34 9.32 8.88
N ILE A 214 -7.57 9.13 7.59
CA ILE A 214 -6.55 9.29 6.55
C ILE A 214 -6.46 10.75 6.18
N MET A 215 -5.28 11.32 6.23
CA MET A 215 -4.96 12.70 5.87
C MET A 215 -4.10 12.69 4.60
N ASN A 216 -4.66 13.06 3.46
CA ASN A 216 -3.93 13.13 2.20
C ASN A 216 -3.31 14.53 2.02
N THR A 217 -2.00 14.58 1.84
CA THR A 217 -1.27 15.82 1.60
C THR A 217 -1.67 16.51 0.29
N ASN A 218 -2.25 15.79 -0.67
CA ASN A 218 -2.49 16.24 -2.05
C ASN A 218 -1.21 16.73 -2.78
N LYS A 219 -0.03 16.40 -2.24
CA LYS A 219 1.25 16.68 -2.90
C LYS A 219 1.42 15.80 -4.12
N ARG A 220 1.78 16.42 -5.25
CA ARG A 220 2.21 15.67 -6.44
C ARG A 220 3.49 14.90 -6.13
N ARG A 221 3.49 13.61 -6.39
CA ARG A 221 4.67 12.75 -6.20
C ARG A 221 5.55 12.81 -7.44
N GLU A 222 6.67 13.48 -7.31
CA GLU A 222 7.76 13.48 -8.28
C GLU A 222 8.96 12.77 -7.62
N LEU A 223 9.65 11.90 -8.36
CA LEU A 223 10.84 11.18 -7.90
C LEU A 223 10.67 10.28 -6.64
N ALA A 224 9.44 9.94 -6.25
CA ALA A 224 9.21 9.08 -5.07
C ALA A 224 9.87 7.70 -5.23
N ASP A 225 9.76 7.10 -6.41
CA ASP A 225 10.30 5.76 -6.69
C ASP A 225 11.83 5.72 -6.64
N SER A 226 12.50 6.75 -7.15
CA SER A 226 13.97 6.84 -7.11
C SER A 226 14.50 6.99 -5.69
N LYS A 227 13.83 7.81 -4.86
CA LYS A 227 14.18 7.98 -3.44
C LYS A 227 13.87 6.73 -2.63
N TYR A 228 12.80 6.03 -2.94
CA TYR A 228 12.48 4.74 -2.32
C TYR A 228 13.59 3.72 -2.58
N ASN A 229 14.02 3.57 -3.84
CA ASN A 229 15.11 2.67 -4.21
C ASN A 229 16.44 3.06 -3.53
N GLU A 230 16.69 4.37 -3.36
CA GLU A 230 17.87 4.88 -2.62
C GLU A 230 17.83 4.44 -1.15
N ARG A 231 16.69 4.58 -0.45
CA ARG A 231 16.54 4.13 0.94
C ARG A 231 16.78 2.64 1.10
N ARG A 232 16.26 1.84 0.16
CA ARG A 232 16.50 0.40 0.15
C ARG A 232 17.98 0.07 -0.02
N ALA A 233 18.66 0.69 -0.99
CA ALA A 233 20.09 0.47 -1.22
C ALA A 233 20.95 0.88 -0.01
N GLU A 234 20.60 1.97 0.68
CA GLU A 234 21.26 2.39 1.93
C GLU A 234 21.15 1.31 3.02
N CYS A 235 19.97 0.69 3.18
CA CYS A 235 19.76 -0.39 4.14
C CYS A 235 20.51 -1.68 3.75
N GLU A 236 20.48 -2.06 2.49
CA GLU A 236 21.21 -3.25 1.99
C GLU A 236 22.71 -3.08 2.23
N LYS A 237 23.24 -1.88 2.00
CA LYS A 237 24.66 -1.57 2.29
C LYS A 237 24.97 -1.59 3.78
N ALA A 238 24.07 -1.15 4.64
CA ALA A 238 24.24 -1.25 6.09
C ALA A 238 24.31 -2.72 6.56
N VAL A 239 23.50 -3.61 5.97
CA VAL A 239 23.58 -5.06 6.23
C VAL A 239 24.95 -5.62 5.87
N GLU A 240 25.48 -5.29 4.67
CA GLU A 240 26.82 -5.72 4.26
C GLU A 240 27.90 -5.29 5.27
N GLU A 241 27.82 -4.08 5.79
CA GLU A 241 28.76 -3.57 6.80
C GLU A 241 28.64 -4.31 8.14
N LEU A 242 27.43 -4.65 8.56
CA LEU A 242 27.17 -5.43 9.79
C LEU A 242 27.58 -6.89 9.66
N GLN A 243 27.51 -7.48 8.48
CA GLN A 243 27.88 -8.88 8.20
C GLN A 243 29.37 -9.16 8.42
N VAL A 244 30.20 -8.15 8.60
CA VAL A 244 31.61 -8.32 9.00
C VAL A 244 31.74 -9.03 10.37
N ALA A 245 30.75 -8.84 11.25
CA ALA A 245 30.75 -9.40 12.60
C ALA A 245 29.48 -10.16 12.98
N LEU A 246 28.41 -10.04 12.21
CA LEU A 246 27.11 -10.65 12.48
C LEU A 246 26.69 -11.58 11.35
N ASP A 247 26.11 -12.72 11.71
CA ASP A 247 25.51 -13.66 10.75
C ASP A 247 24.02 -13.31 10.58
N ILE A 248 23.74 -12.26 9.79
CA ILE A 248 22.40 -11.77 9.50
C ILE A 248 22.21 -11.64 7.98
N GLN A 249 20.98 -11.75 7.53
CA GLN A 249 20.58 -11.49 6.15
C GLN A 249 19.79 -10.18 6.01
N THR A 250 19.13 -9.75 7.09
CA THR A 250 18.28 -8.57 7.10
C THR A 250 18.40 -7.81 8.42
N LEU A 251 18.04 -6.51 8.41
CA LEU A 251 18.00 -5.68 9.63
C LEU A 251 16.91 -6.12 10.60
N GLY A 252 15.84 -6.77 10.11
CA GLY A 252 14.74 -7.28 10.93
C GLY A 252 15.13 -8.40 11.89
N GLU A 253 16.28 -9.03 11.67
CA GLU A 253 16.83 -10.06 12.56
C GLU A 253 17.48 -9.48 13.83
N LEU A 254 17.70 -8.16 13.87
CA LEU A 254 18.37 -7.49 14.97
C LEU A 254 17.38 -6.95 16.00
N ASP A 255 17.70 -7.15 17.29
CA ASP A 255 17.11 -6.37 18.37
C ASP A 255 17.90 -5.07 18.60
N GLU A 256 17.31 -4.16 19.36
CA GLU A 256 17.88 -2.86 19.68
C GLU A 256 19.26 -2.97 20.34
N TRP A 257 19.42 -3.92 21.28
CA TRP A 257 20.66 -4.11 22.02
C TRP A 257 21.80 -4.59 21.11
N THR A 258 21.54 -5.59 20.27
CA THR A 258 22.53 -6.10 19.31
C THR A 258 22.89 -5.02 18.29
N PHE A 259 21.90 -4.27 17.79
CA PHE A 259 22.17 -3.16 16.88
C PHE A 259 23.08 -2.10 17.52
N ASP A 260 22.80 -1.67 18.74
CA ASP A 260 23.63 -0.66 19.44
C ASP A 260 25.06 -1.11 19.60
N GLN A 261 25.29 -2.41 19.92
CA GLN A 261 26.60 -2.99 20.09
C GLN A 261 27.45 -2.99 18.81
N TYR A 262 26.83 -3.17 17.64
CA TYR A 262 27.53 -3.34 16.37
C TYR A 262 27.34 -2.18 15.39
N SER A 263 26.54 -1.17 15.74
CA SER A 263 26.25 -0.02 14.89
C SER A 263 27.48 0.77 14.44
N TYR A 264 28.59 0.71 15.22
CA TYR A 264 29.87 1.33 14.88
C TYR A 264 30.52 0.78 13.60
N LEU A 265 30.08 -0.38 13.12
CA LEU A 265 30.55 -0.99 11.85
C LEU A 265 29.99 -0.21 10.64
N ILE A 266 28.84 0.43 10.78
CA ILE A 266 28.26 1.26 9.73
C ILE A 266 28.98 2.62 9.75
N LYS A 267 29.75 2.91 8.71
CA LYS A 267 30.63 4.07 8.67
C LYS A 267 29.96 5.34 8.13
N ASP A 268 28.96 5.18 7.30
CA ASP A 268 28.21 6.30 6.73
C ASP A 268 27.04 6.68 7.65
N GLU A 269 26.93 7.98 7.97
CA GLU A 269 25.94 8.49 8.91
C GLU A 269 24.49 8.26 8.41
N ASN A 270 24.25 8.41 7.10
CA ASN A 270 22.92 8.19 6.53
C ASN A 270 22.55 6.72 6.61
N ARG A 271 23.46 5.81 6.23
CA ARG A 271 23.20 4.37 6.36
C ARG A 271 22.96 3.96 7.80
N LEU A 272 23.70 4.53 8.76
CA LEU A 272 23.47 4.31 10.20
C LEU A 272 22.07 4.74 10.63
N LYS A 273 21.61 5.92 10.19
CA LYS A 273 20.25 6.42 10.45
C LYS A 273 19.19 5.48 9.83
N ARG A 274 19.36 5.07 8.58
CA ARG A 274 18.42 4.14 7.91
C ARG A 274 18.32 2.81 8.65
N ALA A 275 19.46 2.22 9.00
CA ALA A 275 19.51 0.98 9.76
C ALA A 275 18.85 1.11 11.15
N ARG A 276 19.11 2.23 11.85
CA ARG A 276 18.47 2.52 13.13
C ARG A 276 16.96 2.56 13.01
N HIS A 277 16.44 3.28 12.01
CA HIS A 277 14.99 3.29 11.77
C HIS A 277 14.46 1.87 11.57
N ALA A 278 15.04 1.09 10.65
CA ALA A 278 14.56 -0.24 10.31
C ALA A 278 14.51 -1.18 11.51
N VAL A 279 15.58 -1.22 12.33
CA VAL A 279 15.64 -2.05 13.53
C VAL A 279 14.63 -1.60 14.57
N LEU A 280 14.59 -0.30 14.90
CA LEU A 280 13.70 0.23 15.93
C LEU A 280 12.24 0.25 15.51
N GLU A 281 11.95 0.46 14.23
CA GLU A 281 10.57 0.39 13.70
C GLU A 281 10.03 -1.04 13.79
N ASN A 282 10.85 -2.04 13.50
CA ASN A 282 10.46 -3.43 13.74
C ASN A 282 10.10 -3.67 15.21
N GLN A 283 10.91 -3.19 16.14
CA GLN A 283 10.63 -3.31 17.59
C GLN A 283 9.36 -2.55 18.00
N ARG A 284 9.10 -1.36 17.42
CA ARG A 284 7.84 -0.62 17.64
C ARG A 284 6.63 -1.40 17.14
N THR A 285 6.74 -2.08 16.01
CA THR A 285 5.67 -2.88 15.41
C THR A 285 5.30 -4.08 16.29
N LEU A 286 6.28 -4.79 16.85
CA LEU A 286 6.07 -5.86 17.83
C LEU A 286 5.30 -5.36 19.07
N LYS A 287 5.74 -4.23 19.61
CA LYS A 287 5.10 -3.60 20.78
C LYS A 287 3.69 -3.10 20.46
N ALA A 288 3.47 -2.56 19.27
CA ALA A 288 2.18 -2.04 18.84
C ALA A 288 1.14 -3.16 18.67
N GLN A 289 1.53 -4.30 18.12
CA GLN A 289 0.67 -5.47 18.02
C GLN A 289 0.23 -5.94 19.41
N ALA A 290 1.16 -6.03 20.38
CA ALA A 290 0.85 -6.40 21.75
C ALA A 290 -0.08 -5.37 22.44
N ALA A 291 0.14 -4.07 22.23
CA ALA A 291 -0.71 -3.01 22.76
C ALA A 291 -2.14 -3.09 22.19
N LEU A 292 -2.28 -3.30 20.88
CA LEU A 292 -3.59 -3.44 20.24
C LEU A 292 -4.36 -4.67 20.76
N GLN A 293 -3.69 -5.81 20.89
CA GLN A 293 -4.30 -7.02 21.47
C GLN A 293 -4.74 -6.84 22.93
N ALA A 294 -4.01 -6.05 23.70
CA ALA A 294 -4.37 -5.70 25.08
C ALA A 294 -5.46 -4.62 25.18
N GLY A 295 -5.86 -4.00 24.06
CA GLY A 295 -6.79 -2.86 24.03
C GLY A 295 -6.18 -1.56 24.56
N ASP A 296 -4.85 -1.47 24.66
CA ASP A 296 -4.11 -0.27 25.11
C ASP A 296 -3.85 0.66 23.91
N LEU A 297 -4.90 1.40 23.52
CA LEU A 297 -4.84 2.33 22.41
C LEU A 297 -3.97 3.56 22.67
N GLU A 298 -3.75 3.93 23.94
CA GLU A 298 -2.85 5.03 24.28
C GLU A 298 -1.39 4.66 23.98
N THR A 299 -0.95 3.47 24.38
CA THR A 299 0.39 2.97 24.04
C THR A 299 0.54 2.79 22.54
N PHE A 300 -0.50 2.26 21.87
CA PHE A 300 -0.52 2.16 20.42
C PHE A 300 -0.33 3.51 19.73
N GLY A 301 -1.06 4.55 20.16
CA GLY A 301 -0.91 5.93 19.65
C GLY A 301 0.47 6.52 19.88
N ARG A 302 1.06 6.31 21.07
CA ARG A 302 2.44 6.75 21.36
C ARG A 302 3.47 6.08 20.45
N LEU A 303 3.29 4.81 20.13
CA LEU A 303 4.15 4.08 19.18
C LEU A 303 4.01 4.61 17.74
N MET A 304 2.79 4.98 17.32
CA MET A 304 2.57 5.67 16.06
C MET A 304 3.36 6.99 16.01
N ASN A 305 3.30 7.80 17.06
CA ASN A 305 4.04 9.06 17.13
C ASN A 305 5.55 8.83 17.05
N ALA A 306 6.07 7.87 17.80
CA ALA A 306 7.49 7.51 17.75
C ALA A 306 7.94 7.01 16.38
N SER A 307 7.08 6.27 15.67
CA SER A 307 7.32 5.86 14.29
C SER A 307 7.50 7.07 13.36
N HIS A 308 6.62 8.08 13.47
CA HIS A 308 6.73 9.28 12.64
C HIS A 308 8.02 10.06 12.90
N VAL A 309 8.39 10.25 14.18
CA VAL A 309 9.65 10.91 14.55
C VAL A 309 10.86 10.20 13.93
N SER A 310 10.87 8.86 13.93
CA SER A 310 11.93 8.08 13.31
C SER A 310 11.94 8.20 11.78
N LEU A 311 10.76 8.22 11.15
CA LEU A 311 10.61 8.44 9.71
C LEU A 311 11.04 9.84 9.27
N GLU A 312 10.83 10.85 10.12
CA GLU A 312 11.23 12.24 9.89
C GLU A 312 12.75 12.41 10.01
N HIS A 313 13.36 11.91 11.08
CA HIS A 313 14.75 12.24 11.45
C HIS A 313 15.78 11.17 11.09
N ASP A 314 15.40 9.88 11.16
CA ASP A 314 16.31 8.79 10.82
C ASP A 314 16.14 8.31 9.39
N TYR A 315 14.89 8.24 8.89
CA TYR A 315 14.63 7.75 7.52
C TYR A 315 14.51 8.86 6.47
N GLU A 316 14.13 10.07 6.91
CA GLU A 316 14.02 11.27 6.08
C GLU A 316 13.12 11.08 4.84
N VAL A 317 11.91 10.55 5.08
CA VAL A 317 10.91 10.26 4.04
C VAL A 317 9.62 11.07 4.18
N THR A 318 9.49 11.93 5.19
CA THR A 318 8.27 12.67 5.49
C THR A 318 8.17 13.98 4.70
N GLY A 319 8.93 14.98 5.06
CA GLY A 319 8.92 16.31 4.47
C GLY A 319 7.81 17.23 5.00
N LEU A 320 7.84 18.49 4.59
CA LEU A 320 7.02 19.58 5.14
C LEU A 320 5.53 19.22 5.22
N GLU A 321 4.97 18.65 4.17
CA GLU A 321 3.55 18.42 4.05
C GLU A 321 3.07 17.35 5.05
N LEU A 322 3.76 16.21 5.12
CA LEU A 322 3.43 15.14 6.08
C LEU A 322 3.70 15.57 7.52
N ASP A 323 4.82 16.25 7.76
CA ASP A 323 5.16 16.74 9.12
C ASP A 323 4.15 17.78 9.59
N THR A 324 3.70 18.68 8.72
CA THR A 324 2.64 19.65 9.06
C THR A 324 1.34 18.97 9.46
N LEU A 325 0.88 17.94 8.69
CA LEU A 325 -0.31 17.19 9.05
C LEU A 325 -0.16 16.51 10.42
N VAL A 326 0.93 15.78 10.61
CA VAL A 326 1.13 14.93 11.79
C VAL A 326 1.39 15.75 13.05
N HIS A 327 2.28 16.75 12.99
CA HIS A 327 2.57 17.61 14.15
C HIS A 327 1.34 18.40 14.57
N THR A 328 0.53 18.87 13.61
CA THR A 328 -0.74 19.55 13.93
C THR A 328 -1.73 18.57 14.56
N ALA A 329 -1.82 17.34 14.04
CA ALA A 329 -2.71 16.30 14.57
C ALA A 329 -2.39 15.97 16.05
N TRP A 330 -1.11 15.88 16.41
CA TRP A 330 -0.70 15.57 17.79
C TRP A 330 -1.22 16.58 18.81
N GLY A 331 -1.42 17.83 18.40
CA GLY A 331 -1.93 18.91 19.29
C GLY A 331 -3.45 18.96 19.40
N GLN A 332 -4.19 18.13 18.69
CA GLN A 332 -5.65 18.17 18.70
C GLN A 332 -6.27 17.31 19.80
N GLU A 333 -7.36 17.81 20.39
CA GLU A 333 -8.14 17.04 21.35
C GLU A 333 -8.68 15.74 20.73
N GLY A 334 -8.65 14.64 21.48
CA GLY A 334 -9.16 13.33 21.05
C GLY A 334 -8.23 12.57 20.11
N VAL A 335 -7.03 13.06 19.83
CA VAL A 335 -6.02 12.34 19.04
C VAL A 335 -5.13 11.50 19.96
N LEU A 336 -5.10 10.20 19.74
CA LEU A 336 -4.23 9.28 20.47
C LEU A 336 -2.84 9.14 19.83
N GLY A 337 -2.77 9.28 18.50
CA GLY A 337 -1.52 9.23 17.76
C GLY A 337 -1.73 9.54 16.29
N ALA A 338 -0.64 9.90 15.61
CA ALA A 338 -0.64 10.16 14.17
C ALA A 338 0.75 9.89 13.58
N ARG A 339 0.78 9.42 12.34
CA ARG A 339 2.00 9.12 11.61
C ARG A 339 1.78 9.11 10.09
N MET A 340 2.84 9.32 9.35
CA MET A 340 2.88 9.00 7.92
C MET A 340 2.55 7.51 7.68
N THR A 341 1.88 7.19 6.58
CA THR A 341 1.64 5.82 6.13
C THR A 341 2.07 5.62 4.68
N GLY A 342 2.67 4.47 4.37
CA GLY A 342 3.22 4.15 3.05
C GLY A 342 4.65 4.63 2.84
N ALA A 343 5.03 4.87 1.58
CA ALA A 343 6.42 5.18 1.23
C ALA A 343 6.90 6.58 1.68
N GLY A 344 5.99 7.50 1.97
CA GLY A 344 6.34 8.90 2.23
C GLY A 344 6.55 9.71 0.96
N PHE A 345 7.37 10.75 1.02
CA PHE A 345 7.63 11.72 -0.06
C PHE A 345 6.36 12.42 -0.57
N GLY A 346 5.42 12.70 0.32
CA GLY A 346 4.02 13.05 0.06
C GLY A 346 3.10 11.87 0.36
N GLY A 347 1.91 11.86 -0.21
CA GLY A 347 0.90 10.84 0.07
C GLY A 347 0.14 11.11 1.36
N CYS A 348 -0.08 10.09 2.19
CA CYS A 348 -0.96 10.20 3.35
C CYS A 348 -0.24 10.04 4.69
N ALA A 349 -0.84 10.64 5.69
CA ALA A 349 -0.69 10.29 7.11
C ALA A 349 -2.01 9.68 7.63
N ILE A 350 -1.93 9.00 8.76
CA ILE A 350 -3.09 8.49 9.50
C ILE A 350 -3.07 9.02 10.92
N ALA A 351 -4.25 9.27 11.47
CA ALA A 351 -4.43 9.66 12.87
C ALA A 351 -5.51 8.79 13.52
N LEU A 352 -5.24 8.36 14.76
CA LEU A 352 -6.23 7.68 15.60
C LEU A 352 -6.97 8.74 16.41
N VAL A 353 -8.24 8.97 16.07
CA VAL A 353 -9.03 10.11 16.52
C VAL A 353 -10.32 9.63 17.18
N GLN A 354 -10.70 10.22 18.31
CA GLN A 354 -11.99 9.96 18.94
C GLN A 354 -13.15 10.41 18.04
N LYS A 355 -14.16 9.57 17.86
CA LYS A 355 -15.29 9.79 16.93
C LYS A 355 -15.95 11.15 17.08
N GLY A 356 -16.18 11.58 18.32
CA GLY A 356 -16.85 12.86 18.61
C GLY A 356 -16.05 14.11 18.25
N THR A 357 -14.73 14.00 18.02
CA THR A 357 -13.85 15.15 17.73
C THR A 357 -13.43 15.22 16.25
N VAL A 358 -13.83 14.29 15.40
CA VAL A 358 -13.35 14.15 14.01
C VAL A 358 -13.57 15.41 13.18
N GLU A 359 -14.73 16.05 13.25
CA GLU A 359 -15.01 17.24 12.43
C GLU A 359 -14.18 18.45 12.89
N ALA A 360 -14.05 18.68 14.20
CA ALA A 360 -13.17 19.72 14.72
C ALA A 360 -11.70 19.45 14.38
N PHE A 361 -11.27 18.18 14.44
CA PHE A 361 -9.94 17.73 14.02
C PHE A 361 -9.67 18.08 12.54
N LYS A 362 -10.58 17.72 11.63
CA LYS A 362 -10.42 18.01 10.20
C LYS A 362 -10.32 19.51 9.92
N GLU A 363 -11.15 20.31 10.59
CA GLU A 363 -11.15 21.77 10.44
C GLU A 363 -9.81 22.36 10.90
N ALA A 364 -9.36 22.01 12.12
CA ALA A 364 -8.12 22.55 12.69
C ALA A 364 -6.88 22.14 11.91
N VAL A 365 -6.75 20.85 11.57
CA VAL A 365 -5.59 20.34 10.82
C VAL A 365 -5.61 20.88 9.39
N GLY A 366 -6.79 20.88 8.74
CA GLY A 366 -6.93 21.37 7.37
C GLY A 366 -6.56 22.85 7.24
N LYS A 367 -7.05 23.69 8.16
CA LYS A 367 -6.77 25.13 8.17
C LYS A 367 -5.25 25.39 8.36
N HIS A 368 -4.64 24.78 9.37
CA HIS A 368 -3.21 25.01 9.62
C HIS A 368 -2.34 24.49 8.46
N TYR A 369 -2.68 23.33 7.90
CA TYR A 369 -1.99 22.81 6.73
C TYR A 369 -2.06 23.78 5.54
N GLU A 370 -3.24 24.31 5.23
CA GLU A 370 -3.40 25.26 4.11
C GLU A 370 -2.63 26.57 4.36
N GLU A 371 -2.60 27.05 5.60
CA GLU A 371 -1.78 28.23 5.99
C GLU A 371 -0.28 28.00 5.77
N VAL A 372 0.23 26.81 6.06
CA VAL A 372 1.67 26.49 5.95
C VAL A 372 2.07 26.06 4.54
N VAL A 373 1.26 25.22 3.90
CA VAL A 373 1.60 24.56 2.63
C VAL A 373 1.07 25.30 1.42
N GLY A 374 -0.02 26.06 1.57
CA GLY A 374 -0.61 26.89 0.51
C GLY A 374 -1.71 26.23 -0.31
N TYR A 375 -2.12 25.00 0.01
CA TYR A 375 -3.28 24.31 -0.56
C TYR A 375 -3.90 23.34 0.46
N ALA A 376 -5.17 22.99 0.28
CA ALA A 376 -5.91 22.18 1.23
C ALA A 376 -5.50 20.69 1.16
N PRO A 377 -5.47 19.98 2.31
CA PRO A 377 -5.39 18.53 2.36
C PRO A 377 -6.78 17.91 2.13
N SER A 378 -6.84 16.59 2.00
CA SER A 378 -8.10 15.84 2.00
C SER A 378 -8.14 14.83 3.14
N PHE A 379 -9.34 14.55 3.65
CA PHE A 379 -9.55 13.64 4.77
C PHE A 379 -10.53 12.53 4.40
N TYR A 380 -10.25 11.31 4.87
CA TYR A 380 -11.10 10.14 4.69
C TYR A 380 -11.14 9.36 6.00
N ILE A 381 -12.29 8.75 6.32
CA ILE A 381 -12.34 7.76 7.40
C ILE A 381 -11.95 6.42 6.80
N ALA A 382 -10.95 5.76 7.39
CA ALA A 382 -10.56 4.41 6.98
C ALA A 382 -11.60 3.40 7.48
N GLU A 383 -12.27 2.76 6.55
CA GLU A 383 -13.10 1.57 6.81
C GLU A 383 -12.30 0.34 6.40
N VAL A 384 -12.05 -0.55 7.35
CA VAL A 384 -11.28 -1.77 7.09
C VAL A 384 -12.14 -2.78 6.33
N ALA A 385 -11.63 -3.25 5.21
CA ALA A 385 -12.34 -4.10 4.25
C ALA A 385 -11.63 -5.44 4.03
N GLY A 386 -12.35 -6.37 3.44
CA GLY A 386 -11.76 -7.62 2.96
C GLY A 386 -10.89 -7.43 1.72
N GLY A 387 -10.08 -8.42 1.41
CA GLY A 387 -9.17 -8.42 0.27
C GLY A 387 -9.85 -8.41 -1.09
N THR A 388 -9.04 -8.53 -2.14
CA THR A 388 -9.50 -8.54 -3.54
C THR A 388 -10.49 -9.70 -3.77
N ARG A 389 -11.62 -9.39 -4.42
CA ARG A 389 -12.74 -10.32 -4.57
C ARG A 389 -13.64 -10.03 -5.77
N VAL A 390 -14.45 -11.02 -6.11
CA VAL A 390 -15.62 -10.84 -6.99
C VAL A 390 -16.72 -10.11 -6.22
N LEU A 391 -17.47 -9.24 -6.90
CA LEU A 391 -18.62 -8.53 -6.33
C LEU A 391 -19.94 -9.26 -6.60
N ASP A 392 -20.02 -10.04 -7.69
CA ASP A 392 -21.24 -10.76 -8.11
C ASP A 392 -20.96 -12.16 -8.69
#